data_e4386006633b73ed4e093b201e474315
#
_entry.id   e4386006633b73ed4e093b201e474315
#
_cell.length_a   1.000
_cell.length_b   1.000
_cell.length_c   1.000
_cell.angle_alpha   90.00
_cell.angle_beta   90.00
_cell.angle_gamma   90.00
#
_symmetry.space_group_name_H-M   'P 1'
#
loop_
_entity.id
_entity.type
_entity.pdbx_description
1 polymer ?
#
loop_
_entity_poly.entity_id
_entity_poly.type
_entity_poly.pdbx_seq_one_letter_code
_entity_poly.pdbx_strand_id
1 'polypeptide(L)'
;MKIILVGPFPPLRGGISMFNHSLANELEKNHEVHRISFSLQYPKLLFPGKTQYFNFEGKPSKALINSINPFSWTKTANYIKKLSPDIIVFQYWMPFFAPAFNSIAKQVKKDCNVKIIVNCNNIKSHEPKPAEDIMTKSFFKNCDSFMVMSSAVEHDLKLLISNPNYKKSPHPIYEVFGEKVPKDIARTNLNLGNEKIILHFGLIRDYKGLDILIKAAKTIKNKIDNFKILVVGECY
;
A
#
# COMPACT_ATOMS: atom_id res chain seq x y z
N MET A 1 -2.32 -23.82 -6.44
CA MET A 1 -1.28 -23.01 -7.10
C MET A 1 -0.31 -22.48 -6.03
N LYS A 2 0.92 -22.24 -6.42
CA LYS A 2 1.92 -21.58 -5.58
C LYS A 2 2.00 -20.11 -5.95
N ILE A 3 1.63 -19.25 -5.01
CA ILE A 3 1.52 -17.79 -5.20
C ILE A 3 2.54 -17.08 -4.33
N ILE A 4 3.26 -16.14 -4.92
CA ILE A 4 4.15 -15.26 -4.16
C ILE A 4 3.57 -13.85 -4.15
N LEU A 5 3.35 -13.31 -2.97
CA LEU A 5 2.98 -11.92 -2.78
C LEU A 5 4.23 -11.11 -2.43
N VAL A 6 4.52 -10.07 -3.22
CA VAL A 6 5.69 -9.20 -3.07
C VAL A 6 5.21 -7.79 -2.76
N GLY A 7 5.60 -7.27 -1.61
CA GLY A 7 5.20 -5.94 -1.17
C GLY A 7 5.39 -5.73 0.33
N PRO A 8 4.90 -4.63 0.90
CA PRO A 8 4.95 -4.45 2.33
C PRO A 8 4.01 -5.44 3.02
N PHE A 9 4.48 -5.99 4.12
CA PHE A 9 3.72 -6.81 5.06
C PHE A 9 3.98 -6.32 6.49
N PRO A 10 3.09 -6.59 7.45
CA PRO A 10 3.43 -6.40 8.85
C PRO A 10 4.77 -7.06 9.21
N PRO A 11 5.58 -6.43 10.06
CA PRO A 11 5.30 -5.28 10.91
C PRO A 11 5.47 -3.91 10.25
N LEU A 12 5.62 -3.81 8.92
CA LEU A 12 5.66 -2.51 8.22
C LEU A 12 4.29 -1.81 8.33
N ARG A 13 4.30 -0.53 8.73
CA ARG A 13 3.07 0.28 8.90
C ARG A 13 2.46 0.66 7.55
N GLY A 14 1.14 0.67 7.49
CA GLY A 14 0.37 1.24 6.38
C GLY A 14 -0.74 0.35 5.87
N GLY A 15 -1.71 0.97 5.19
CA GLY A 15 -2.88 0.27 4.65
C GLY A 15 -2.50 -0.82 3.64
N ILE A 16 -1.49 -0.58 2.80
CA ILE A 16 -1.03 -1.57 1.80
C ILE A 16 -0.45 -2.81 2.48
N SER A 17 0.26 -2.64 3.60
CA SER A 17 0.79 -3.75 4.40
C SER A 17 -0.34 -4.63 4.96
N MET A 18 -1.36 -4.02 5.53
CA MET A 18 -2.54 -4.72 6.06
C MET A 18 -3.37 -5.35 4.94
N PHE A 19 -3.56 -4.65 3.82
CA PHE A 19 -4.21 -5.22 2.64
C PHE A 19 -3.50 -6.48 2.14
N ASN A 20 -2.18 -6.41 1.99
CA ASN A 20 -1.38 -7.52 1.49
C ASN A 20 -1.41 -8.72 2.46
N HIS A 21 -1.42 -8.43 3.76
CA HIS A 21 -1.60 -9.47 4.79
C HIS A 21 -2.97 -10.14 4.70
N SER A 22 -4.05 -9.37 4.58
CA SER A 22 -5.42 -9.90 4.45
C SER A 22 -5.59 -10.70 3.15
N LEU A 23 -5.03 -10.20 2.04
CA LEU A 23 -5.02 -10.91 0.77
C LEU A 23 -4.29 -12.25 0.87
N ALA A 24 -3.13 -12.27 1.57
CA ALA A 24 -2.38 -13.49 1.78
C ALA A 24 -3.18 -14.52 2.59
N ASN A 25 -3.82 -14.09 3.68
CA ASN A 25 -4.66 -14.96 4.51
C ASN A 25 -5.82 -15.58 3.71
N GLU A 26 -6.45 -14.78 2.85
CA GLU A 26 -7.56 -15.26 2.03
C GLU A 26 -7.10 -16.27 0.98
N LEU A 27 -5.99 -15.98 0.31
CA LEU A 27 -5.43 -16.89 -0.70
C LEU A 27 -4.90 -18.18 -0.08
N GLU A 28 -4.40 -18.17 1.15
CA GLU A 28 -3.92 -19.36 1.87
C GLU A 28 -4.99 -20.39 2.15
N LYS A 29 -6.28 -20.02 2.09
CA LYS A 29 -7.38 -20.98 2.23
C LYS A 29 -7.39 -22.04 1.14
N ASN A 30 -6.88 -21.70 -0.07
CA ASN A 30 -6.96 -22.59 -1.23
C ASN A 30 -5.62 -22.74 -1.99
N HIS A 31 -4.56 -22.02 -1.57
CA HIS A 31 -3.29 -21.96 -2.30
C HIS A 31 -2.10 -21.99 -1.35
N GLU A 32 -0.94 -22.42 -1.86
CA GLU A 32 0.35 -22.25 -1.18
C GLU A 32 0.81 -20.81 -1.40
N VAL A 33 0.90 -20.01 -0.31
CA VAL A 33 1.23 -18.58 -0.41
C VAL A 33 2.53 -18.27 0.32
N HIS A 34 3.44 -17.60 -0.38
CA HIS A 34 4.69 -17.07 0.19
C HIS A 34 4.65 -15.54 0.23
N ARG A 35 5.03 -14.98 1.38
CA ARG A 35 5.02 -13.54 1.67
C ARG A 35 6.43 -13.02 1.62
N ILE A 36 6.75 -12.13 0.66
CA ILE A 36 8.05 -11.48 0.53
C ILE A 36 7.89 -9.98 0.79
N SER A 37 8.64 -9.48 1.75
CA SER A 37 8.58 -8.11 2.22
C SER A 37 9.93 -7.40 2.14
N PHE A 38 9.96 -6.16 2.62
CA PHE A 38 11.14 -5.33 2.64
C PHE A 38 11.93 -5.54 3.94
N SER A 39 13.24 -5.72 3.81
CA SER A 39 14.21 -5.54 4.89
C SER A 39 14.52 -4.05 5.12
N LEU A 40 14.41 -3.24 4.05
CA LEU A 40 14.40 -1.79 4.09
C LEU A 40 13.42 -1.27 3.05
N GLN A 41 12.28 -0.71 3.49
CA GLN A 41 11.29 -0.12 2.58
C GLN A 41 11.69 1.29 2.18
N TYR A 42 11.90 2.18 3.15
CA TYR A 42 12.36 3.54 2.92
C TYR A 42 13.64 3.81 3.68
N PRO A 43 14.68 4.37 3.03
CA PRO A 43 15.82 4.94 3.73
C PRO A 43 15.38 5.97 4.76
N LYS A 44 16.07 6.08 5.90
CA LYS A 44 15.71 7.02 6.98
C LYS A 44 15.52 8.47 6.48
N LEU A 45 16.36 8.90 5.53
CA LEU A 45 16.30 10.25 4.95
C LEU A 45 15.02 10.48 4.11
N LEU A 46 14.42 9.42 3.55
CA LEU A 46 13.22 9.51 2.70
C LEU A 46 11.94 9.15 3.47
N PHE A 47 12.08 8.71 4.72
CA PHE A 47 10.93 8.41 5.56
C PHE A 47 10.71 9.52 6.57
N PRO A 48 9.66 10.32 6.42
CA PRO A 48 9.42 11.47 7.27
C PRO A 48 8.82 11.14 8.64
N GLY A 49 8.52 9.87 8.93
CA GLY A 49 7.88 9.44 10.18
C GLY A 49 8.86 8.96 11.25
N LYS A 50 8.35 8.78 12.48
CA LYS A 50 9.15 8.30 13.61
C LYS A 50 9.54 6.84 13.46
N THR A 51 8.61 5.98 13.04
CA THR A 51 8.86 4.55 12.82
C THR A 51 8.06 4.00 11.65
N GLN A 52 8.71 3.12 10.88
CA GLN A 52 8.07 2.37 9.80
C GLN A 52 7.41 1.08 10.30
N TYR A 53 7.52 0.77 11.58
CA TYR A 53 7.11 -0.51 12.16
C TYR A 53 6.06 -0.33 13.27
N PHE A 54 5.27 -1.38 13.47
CA PHE A 54 4.35 -1.50 14.59
C PHE A 54 4.43 -2.92 15.19
N ASN A 55 3.94 -3.09 16.41
CA ASN A 55 3.86 -4.41 17.02
C ASN A 55 2.80 -5.23 16.28
N PHE A 56 3.18 -6.39 15.80
CA PHE A 56 2.33 -7.27 15.03
C PHE A 56 2.50 -8.71 15.51
N GLU A 57 1.38 -9.31 15.88
CA GLU A 57 1.27 -10.72 16.20
C GLU A 57 0.52 -11.41 15.06
N GLY A 58 1.21 -12.21 14.26
CA GLY A 58 0.63 -12.90 13.13
C GLY A 58 1.68 -13.60 12.28
N LYS A 59 1.25 -14.19 11.17
CA LYS A 59 2.14 -14.95 10.29
C LYS A 59 3.21 -14.02 9.68
N PRO A 60 4.50 -14.32 9.88
CA PRO A 60 5.58 -13.46 9.42
C PRO A 60 5.72 -13.50 7.90
N SER A 61 6.30 -12.44 7.36
CA SER A 61 6.78 -12.35 5.99
C SER A 61 8.31 -12.48 5.94
N LYS A 62 8.84 -12.90 4.80
CA LYS A 62 10.27 -12.96 4.58
C LYS A 62 10.80 -11.62 4.09
N ALA A 63 11.48 -10.89 4.94
CA ALA A 63 12.03 -9.56 4.67
C ALA A 63 13.33 -9.67 3.84
N LEU A 64 13.23 -9.64 2.52
CA LEU A 64 14.36 -9.84 1.59
C LEU A 64 14.76 -8.58 0.83
N ILE A 65 13.79 -7.70 0.52
CA ILE A 65 14.00 -6.59 -0.40
C ILE A 65 14.52 -5.37 0.35
N ASN A 66 15.71 -4.92 0.00
CA ASN A 66 16.16 -3.59 0.34
C ASN A 66 15.91 -2.69 -0.89
N SER A 67 15.10 -1.65 -0.74
CA SER A 67 14.59 -0.80 -1.84
C SER A 67 15.70 -0.13 -2.67
N ILE A 68 16.88 0.06 -2.10
CA ILE A 68 18.02 0.74 -2.73
C ILE A 68 19.25 -0.15 -2.97
N ASN A 69 19.17 -1.46 -2.64
CA ASN A 69 20.31 -2.37 -2.78
C ASN A 69 20.07 -3.44 -3.87
N PRO A 70 20.67 -3.32 -5.06
CA PRO A 70 20.53 -4.26 -6.16
C PRO A 70 20.93 -5.71 -5.83
N PHE A 71 21.89 -5.93 -4.94
CA PHE A 71 22.27 -7.28 -4.50
C PHE A 71 21.10 -7.99 -3.79
N SER A 72 20.32 -7.25 -3.02
CA SER A 72 19.12 -7.82 -2.38
C SER A 72 18.07 -8.22 -3.40
N TRP A 73 17.94 -7.50 -4.51
CA TRP A 73 16.99 -7.79 -5.58
C TRP A 73 17.33 -9.11 -6.27
N THR A 74 18.62 -9.32 -6.59
CA THR A 74 19.11 -10.58 -7.15
C THR A 74 18.94 -11.74 -6.17
N LYS A 75 19.26 -11.53 -4.88
CA LYS A 75 19.01 -12.53 -3.84
C LYS A 75 17.53 -12.90 -3.74
N THR A 76 16.65 -11.90 -3.81
CA THR A 76 15.19 -12.11 -3.79
C THR A 76 14.73 -12.87 -5.04
N ALA A 77 15.18 -12.50 -6.23
CA ALA A 77 14.86 -13.21 -7.46
C ALA A 77 15.30 -14.69 -7.40
N ASN A 78 16.50 -14.96 -6.91
CA ASN A 78 17.01 -16.32 -6.75
C ASN A 78 16.22 -17.13 -5.71
N TYR A 79 15.76 -16.48 -4.64
CA TYR A 79 14.86 -17.12 -3.67
C TYR A 79 13.51 -17.48 -4.31
N ILE A 80 12.91 -16.56 -5.08
CA ILE A 80 11.66 -16.80 -5.80
C ILE A 80 11.80 -17.95 -6.79
N LYS A 81 12.87 -17.98 -7.59
CA LYS A 81 13.13 -19.05 -8.56
C LYS A 81 13.18 -20.44 -7.90
N LYS A 82 13.80 -20.56 -6.71
CA LYS A 82 13.85 -21.83 -5.96
C LYS A 82 12.46 -22.32 -5.51
N LEU A 83 11.51 -21.43 -5.36
CA LEU A 83 10.14 -21.78 -4.99
C LEU A 83 9.32 -22.28 -6.20
N SER A 84 9.75 -21.98 -7.44
CA SER A 84 9.03 -22.33 -8.67
C SER A 84 7.55 -21.95 -8.62
N PRO A 85 7.21 -20.64 -8.47
CA PRO A 85 5.83 -20.21 -8.35
C PRO A 85 5.07 -20.27 -9.66
N ASP A 86 3.74 -20.45 -9.56
CA ASP A 86 2.82 -20.30 -10.69
C ASP A 86 2.52 -18.81 -10.96
N ILE A 87 2.38 -18.01 -9.86
CA ILE A 87 1.98 -16.62 -9.92
C ILE A 87 2.82 -15.79 -8.93
N ILE A 88 3.21 -14.61 -9.38
CA ILE A 88 3.77 -13.57 -8.52
C ILE A 88 2.86 -12.34 -8.57
N VAL A 89 2.46 -11.81 -7.42
CA VAL A 89 1.67 -10.59 -7.31
C VAL A 89 2.51 -9.50 -6.66
N PHE A 90 2.80 -8.44 -7.38
CA PHE A 90 3.48 -7.26 -6.84
C PHE A 90 2.46 -6.23 -6.36
N GLN A 91 2.63 -5.73 -5.14
CA GLN A 91 1.92 -4.55 -4.66
C GLN A 91 2.67 -3.30 -5.12
N TYR A 92 2.05 -2.52 -6.01
CA TYR A 92 2.67 -1.32 -6.58
C TYR A 92 1.92 -0.06 -6.16
N TRP A 93 2.65 0.94 -5.63
CA TRP A 93 2.02 2.17 -5.14
C TRP A 93 2.84 3.44 -5.38
N MET A 94 4.10 3.32 -5.83
CA MET A 94 4.89 4.48 -6.23
C MET A 94 6.11 4.08 -7.06
N PRO A 95 6.53 4.93 -7.99
CA PRO A 95 7.63 4.68 -8.93
C PRO A 95 8.99 4.38 -8.28
N PHE A 96 9.23 4.85 -7.07
CA PHE A 96 10.45 4.59 -6.31
C PHE A 96 10.80 3.10 -6.19
N PHE A 97 9.81 2.21 -6.16
CA PHE A 97 10.03 0.76 -6.06
C PHE A 97 10.18 0.08 -7.42
N ALA A 98 9.88 0.79 -8.52
CA ALA A 98 9.93 0.20 -9.85
C ALA A 98 11.30 -0.40 -10.22
N PRO A 99 12.47 0.20 -9.90
CA PRO A 99 13.75 -0.42 -10.20
C PRO A 99 13.95 -1.78 -9.53
N ALA A 100 13.60 -1.89 -8.25
CA ALA A 100 13.71 -3.14 -7.49
C ALA A 100 12.78 -4.22 -8.06
N PHE A 101 11.51 -3.88 -8.26
CA PHE A 101 10.51 -4.80 -8.80
C PHE A 101 10.81 -5.21 -10.23
N ASN A 102 11.29 -4.28 -11.07
CA ASN A 102 11.72 -4.56 -12.44
C ASN A 102 12.88 -5.58 -12.47
N SER A 103 13.90 -5.35 -11.64
CA SER A 103 15.05 -6.25 -11.55
C SER A 103 14.62 -7.67 -11.12
N ILE A 104 13.77 -7.79 -10.10
CA ILE A 104 13.26 -9.07 -9.62
C ILE A 104 12.43 -9.76 -10.71
N ALA A 105 11.44 -9.06 -11.29
CA ALA A 105 10.54 -9.59 -12.31
C ALA A 105 11.28 -10.08 -13.53
N LYS A 106 12.20 -9.27 -14.06
CA LYS A 106 13.04 -9.62 -15.23
C LYS A 106 13.90 -10.87 -14.99
N GLN A 107 14.54 -10.95 -13.81
CA GLN A 107 15.38 -12.09 -13.48
C GLN A 107 14.58 -13.38 -13.28
N VAL A 108 13.38 -13.30 -12.70
CA VAL A 108 12.52 -14.47 -12.48
C VAL A 108 11.94 -14.94 -13.81
N LYS A 109 11.41 -14.05 -14.64
CA LYS A 109 10.85 -14.41 -15.96
C LYS A 109 11.85 -15.02 -16.92
N LYS A 110 13.14 -14.70 -16.77
CA LYS A 110 14.18 -15.29 -17.60
C LYS A 110 14.28 -16.82 -17.42
N ASP A 111 14.07 -17.29 -16.19
CA ASP A 111 14.37 -18.67 -15.80
C ASP A 111 13.11 -19.47 -15.39
N CYS A 112 11.95 -18.81 -15.23
CA CYS A 112 10.71 -19.44 -14.79
C CYS A 112 9.55 -19.09 -15.72
N ASN A 113 8.71 -20.08 -16.01
CA ASN A 113 7.41 -19.85 -16.66
C ASN A 113 6.38 -19.43 -15.59
N VAL A 114 6.37 -18.15 -15.24
CA VAL A 114 5.56 -17.58 -14.16
C VAL A 114 4.70 -16.44 -14.68
N LYS A 115 3.47 -16.32 -14.18
CA LYS A 115 2.61 -15.15 -14.44
C LYS A 115 2.87 -14.07 -13.40
N ILE A 116 3.12 -12.85 -13.86
CA ILE A 116 3.33 -11.69 -13.01
C ILE A 116 2.12 -10.75 -13.08
N ILE A 117 1.48 -10.57 -11.95
CA ILE A 117 0.34 -9.68 -11.76
C ILE A 117 0.79 -8.48 -10.93
N VAL A 118 0.35 -7.30 -11.29
CA VAL A 118 0.59 -6.09 -10.48
C VAL A 118 -0.73 -5.59 -9.91
N ASN A 119 -0.82 -5.54 -8.59
CA ASN A 119 -1.88 -4.83 -7.91
C ASN A 119 -1.50 -3.35 -7.79
N CYS A 120 -2.12 -2.51 -8.60
CA CYS A 120 -1.85 -1.08 -8.66
C CYS A 120 -2.68 -0.33 -7.62
N ASN A 121 -2.05 0.06 -6.51
CA ASN A 121 -2.67 0.94 -5.51
C ASN A 121 -2.62 2.40 -5.98
N ASN A 122 -1.46 2.85 -6.48
CA ASN A 122 -1.24 4.10 -7.21
C ASN A 122 -0.19 3.85 -8.28
N ILE A 123 -0.29 4.54 -9.42
CA ILE A 123 0.70 4.44 -10.50
C ILE A 123 1.63 5.65 -10.49
N LYS A 124 1.06 6.84 -10.28
CA LYS A 124 1.80 8.10 -10.16
C LYS A 124 1.98 8.48 -8.70
N SER A 125 3.09 9.15 -8.40
CA SER A 125 3.24 9.77 -7.08
C SER A 125 2.32 10.99 -6.94
N HIS A 126 1.97 11.35 -5.70
CA HIS A 126 1.20 12.59 -5.43
C HIS A 126 1.99 13.85 -5.79
N GLU A 127 3.30 13.75 -5.81
CA GLU A 127 4.24 14.79 -6.23
C GLU A 127 5.14 14.21 -7.34
N PRO A 128 4.70 14.28 -8.62
CA PRO A 128 5.41 13.63 -9.74
C PRO A 128 6.82 14.18 -9.92
N LYS A 129 7.77 13.27 -10.13
CA LYS A 129 9.17 13.59 -10.40
C LYS A 129 9.54 13.18 -11.83
N PRO A 130 10.52 13.84 -12.45
CA PRO A 130 11.06 13.40 -13.74
C PRO A 130 11.46 11.92 -13.73
N ALA A 131 11.26 11.23 -14.85
CA ALA A 131 11.58 9.81 -15.06
C ALA A 131 10.69 8.76 -14.33
N GLU A 132 9.73 9.14 -13.52
CA GLU A 132 8.83 8.18 -12.85
C GLU A 132 8.07 7.29 -13.83
N ASP A 133 7.54 7.86 -14.91
CA ASP A 133 6.84 7.10 -15.95
C ASP A 133 7.76 6.11 -16.66
N ILE A 134 9.01 6.49 -16.88
CA ILE A 134 10.02 5.60 -17.51
C ILE A 134 10.32 4.41 -16.61
N MET A 135 10.53 4.65 -15.32
CA MET A 135 10.78 3.58 -14.35
C MET A 135 9.59 2.64 -14.23
N THR A 136 8.38 3.17 -14.13
CA THR A 136 7.14 2.40 -14.05
C THR A 136 6.91 1.59 -15.32
N LYS A 137 7.04 2.19 -16.49
CA LYS A 137 6.94 1.50 -17.79
C LYS A 137 7.95 0.36 -17.91
N SER A 138 9.19 0.57 -17.44
CA SER A 138 10.23 -0.46 -17.48
C SER A 138 9.84 -1.69 -16.65
N PHE A 139 9.25 -1.49 -15.47
CA PHE A 139 8.75 -2.59 -14.65
C PHE A 139 7.53 -3.27 -15.30
N PHE A 140 6.55 -2.49 -15.72
CA PHE A 140 5.28 -3.01 -16.25
C PHE A 140 5.44 -3.81 -17.55
N LYS A 141 6.50 -3.57 -18.34
CA LYS A 141 6.86 -4.38 -19.52
C LYS A 141 7.15 -5.85 -19.18
N ASN A 142 7.52 -6.15 -17.93
CA ASN A 142 7.77 -7.51 -17.47
C ASN A 142 6.55 -8.15 -16.78
N CYS A 143 5.40 -7.48 -16.79
CA CYS A 143 4.19 -7.94 -16.12
C CYS A 143 3.14 -8.39 -17.14
N ASP A 144 2.34 -9.40 -16.77
CA ASP A 144 1.38 -10.04 -17.68
C ASP A 144 -0.02 -9.44 -17.54
N SER A 145 -0.36 -8.96 -16.34
CA SER A 145 -1.67 -8.36 -16.08
C SER A 145 -1.65 -7.44 -14.87
N PHE A 146 -2.72 -6.63 -14.76
CA PHE A 146 -2.83 -5.60 -13.75
C PHE A 146 -4.19 -5.68 -13.03
N MET A 147 -4.20 -5.36 -11.77
CA MET A 147 -5.42 -5.13 -11.00
C MET A 147 -5.44 -3.67 -10.55
N VAL A 148 -6.55 -2.99 -10.77
CA VAL A 148 -6.76 -1.60 -10.35
C VAL A 148 -7.98 -1.50 -9.46
N MET A 149 -7.92 -0.68 -8.41
CA MET A 149 -8.99 -0.59 -7.41
C MET A 149 -9.82 0.70 -7.51
N SER A 150 -9.44 1.62 -8.39
CA SER A 150 -10.19 2.88 -8.61
C SER A 150 -10.16 3.29 -10.07
N SER A 151 -11.11 4.16 -10.46
CA SER A 151 -11.15 4.74 -11.82
C SER A 151 -9.96 5.66 -12.12
N ALA A 152 -9.42 6.33 -11.09
CA ALA A 152 -8.24 7.17 -11.24
C ALA A 152 -7.01 6.34 -11.59
N VAL A 153 -6.77 5.24 -10.87
CA VAL A 153 -5.65 4.33 -11.15
C VAL A 153 -5.83 3.62 -12.50
N GLU A 154 -7.07 3.27 -12.87
CA GLU A 154 -7.39 2.74 -14.21
C GLU A 154 -7.02 3.73 -15.31
N HIS A 155 -7.37 5.00 -15.14
CA HIS A 155 -7.02 6.06 -16.10
C HIS A 155 -5.48 6.19 -16.23
N ASP A 156 -4.77 6.25 -15.12
CA ASP A 156 -3.31 6.34 -15.12
C ASP A 156 -2.66 5.14 -15.81
N LEU A 157 -3.18 3.92 -15.60
CA LEU A 157 -2.70 2.72 -16.27
C LEU A 157 -2.84 2.82 -17.78
N LYS A 158 -4.00 3.28 -18.26
CA LYS A 158 -4.28 3.44 -19.70
C LYS A 158 -3.43 4.53 -20.36
N LEU A 159 -3.07 5.59 -19.62
CA LEU A 159 -2.12 6.59 -20.10
C LEU A 159 -0.69 6.06 -20.20
N LEU A 160 -0.33 5.13 -19.31
CA LEU A 160 1.02 4.61 -19.23
C LEU A 160 1.27 3.46 -20.21
N ILE A 161 0.28 2.58 -20.44
CA ILE A 161 0.36 1.40 -21.29
C ILE A 161 -0.79 1.41 -22.30
N SER A 162 -0.44 1.24 -23.56
CA SER A 162 -1.44 1.03 -24.62
C SER A 162 -2.05 -0.36 -24.49
N ASN A 163 -3.38 -0.44 -24.36
CA ASN A 163 -4.14 -1.67 -24.26
C ASN A 163 -3.68 -2.65 -23.16
N PRO A 164 -3.65 -2.23 -21.87
CA PRO A 164 -3.22 -3.09 -20.79
C PRO A 164 -4.21 -4.23 -20.53
N ASN A 165 -3.70 -5.43 -20.26
CA ASN A 165 -4.51 -6.53 -19.74
C ASN A 165 -4.79 -6.30 -18.25
N TYR A 166 -5.97 -5.83 -17.89
CA TYR A 166 -6.28 -5.49 -16.50
C TYR A 166 -7.70 -5.90 -16.08
N LYS A 167 -7.87 -6.01 -14.76
CA LYS A 167 -9.18 -6.14 -14.12
C LYS A 167 -9.36 -5.03 -13.08
N LYS A 168 -10.53 -4.41 -13.08
CA LYS A 168 -10.92 -3.46 -12.04
C LYS A 168 -11.70 -4.18 -10.95
N SER A 169 -11.22 -4.07 -9.72
CA SER A 169 -11.88 -4.61 -8.54
C SER A 169 -11.87 -3.54 -7.45
N PRO A 170 -13.01 -3.11 -6.93
CA PRO A 170 -13.06 -2.13 -5.86
C PRO A 170 -12.22 -2.58 -4.65
N HIS A 171 -11.66 -1.61 -3.93
CA HIS A 171 -10.94 -1.91 -2.69
C HIS A 171 -11.91 -2.55 -1.68
N PRO A 172 -11.58 -3.72 -1.13
CA PRO A 172 -12.44 -4.37 -0.16
C PRO A 172 -12.53 -3.58 1.15
N ILE A 173 -13.60 -3.79 1.89
CA ILE A 173 -13.75 -3.28 3.25
C ILE A 173 -12.87 -4.13 4.17
N TYR A 174 -12.17 -3.45 5.07
CA TYR A 174 -11.38 -4.15 6.10
C TYR A 174 -12.28 -4.61 7.26
N GLU A 175 -12.20 -5.90 7.60
CA GLU A 175 -12.86 -6.51 8.76
C GLU A 175 -11.88 -6.74 9.92
N VAL A 176 -10.66 -6.21 9.81
CA VAL A 176 -9.58 -6.45 10.77
C VAL A 176 -9.62 -5.55 12.03
N PHE A 177 -10.57 -4.63 12.11
CA PHE A 177 -10.65 -3.64 13.19
C PHE A 177 -11.57 -4.06 14.35
N GLY A 178 -12.09 -5.30 14.32
CA GLY A 178 -12.99 -5.82 15.33
C GLY A 178 -14.44 -5.35 15.17
N GLU A 179 -15.24 -5.64 16.16
CA GLU A 179 -16.67 -5.33 16.19
C GLU A 179 -16.92 -3.82 16.36
N LYS A 180 -18.02 -3.35 15.77
CA LYS A 180 -18.44 -1.95 15.89
C LYS A 180 -18.79 -1.61 17.33
N VAL A 181 -18.06 -0.67 17.91
CA VAL A 181 -18.35 -0.15 19.25
C VAL A 181 -19.57 0.79 19.19
N PRO A 182 -20.58 0.63 20.09
CA PRO A 182 -21.70 1.57 20.22
C PRO A 182 -21.23 3.01 20.45
N LYS A 183 -21.95 3.97 19.87
CA LYS A 183 -21.54 5.38 19.85
C LYS A 183 -21.36 5.99 21.23
N ASP A 184 -22.23 5.67 22.16
CA ASP A 184 -22.20 6.11 23.55
C ASP A 184 -20.96 5.59 24.29
N ILE A 185 -20.67 4.31 24.14
CA ILE A 185 -19.47 3.67 24.70
C ILE A 185 -18.20 4.30 24.08
N ALA A 186 -18.17 4.45 22.77
CA ALA A 186 -17.01 5.07 22.08
C ALA A 186 -16.79 6.51 22.57
N ARG A 187 -17.86 7.31 22.77
CA ARG A 187 -17.76 8.67 23.31
C ARG A 187 -17.24 8.70 24.72
N THR A 188 -17.74 7.82 25.57
CA THR A 188 -17.27 7.68 26.95
C THR A 188 -15.79 7.34 27.00
N ASN A 189 -15.36 6.35 26.23
CA ASN A 189 -13.95 5.92 26.16
C ASN A 189 -13.01 7.03 25.64
N LEU A 190 -13.51 7.92 24.80
CA LEU A 190 -12.75 9.02 24.22
C LEU A 190 -12.92 10.35 25.00
N ASN A 191 -13.62 10.34 26.13
CA ASN A 191 -13.96 11.54 26.92
C ASN A 191 -14.64 12.63 26.08
N LEU A 192 -15.59 12.24 25.24
CA LEU A 192 -16.38 13.11 24.39
C LEU A 192 -17.81 13.26 24.95
N GLY A 193 -18.32 14.47 24.93
CA GLY A 193 -19.69 14.79 25.28
C GLY A 193 -20.65 14.68 24.09
N ASN A 194 -21.72 15.50 24.11
CA ASN A 194 -22.75 15.49 23.06
C ASN A 194 -22.43 16.41 21.87
N GLU A 195 -21.26 17.01 21.82
CA GLU A 195 -20.83 17.86 20.71
C GLU A 195 -20.81 17.11 19.37
N LYS A 196 -21.08 17.84 18.29
CA LYS A 196 -20.90 17.32 16.93
C LYS A 196 -19.41 17.18 16.65
N ILE A 197 -18.99 15.98 16.19
CA ILE A 197 -17.57 15.69 15.93
C ILE A 197 -17.28 15.79 14.43
N ILE A 198 -16.28 16.59 14.09
CA ILE A 198 -15.65 16.62 12.78
C ILE A 198 -14.29 15.94 12.94
N LEU A 199 -14.10 14.77 12.31
CA LEU A 199 -12.90 13.98 12.44
C LEU A 199 -11.98 14.17 11.23
N HIS A 200 -10.74 14.62 11.47
CA HIS A 200 -9.64 14.48 10.53
C HIS A 200 -8.76 13.32 11.00
N PHE A 201 -8.76 12.23 10.22
CA PHE A 201 -8.05 10.99 10.57
C PHE A 201 -6.98 10.64 9.54
N GLY A 202 -5.77 10.32 10.01
CA GLY A 202 -4.65 9.86 9.19
C GLY A 202 -3.41 10.72 9.35
N LEU A 203 -2.37 10.45 8.53
CA LEU A 203 -1.13 11.22 8.55
C LEU A 203 -1.39 12.68 8.23
N ILE A 204 -0.83 13.59 9.04
CA ILE A 204 -0.96 15.03 8.83
C ILE A 204 0.09 15.46 7.80
N ARG A 205 -0.40 15.83 6.61
CA ARG A 205 0.40 16.31 5.49
C ARG A 205 -0.33 17.42 4.77
N ASP A 206 0.40 18.29 4.10
CA ASP A 206 -0.17 19.48 3.42
C ASP A 206 -1.31 19.10 2.46
N TYR A 207 -1.12 18.08 1.62
CA TYR A 207 -2.13 17.63 0.67
C TYR A 207 -3.39 17.01 1.31
N LYS A 208 -3.40 16.76 2.64
CA LYS A 208 -4.56 16.23 3.37
C LYS A 208 -5.55 17.31 3.79
N GLY A 209 -5.20 18.59 3.60
CA GLY A 209 -6.12 19.71 3.78
C GLY A 209 -6.52 20.02 5.21
N LEU A 210 -5.70 19.69 6.21
CA LEU A 210 -5.99 20.06 7.61
C LEU A 210 -6.06 21.57 7.77
N ASP A 211 -5.22 22.33 7.10
CA ASP A 211 -5.25 23.79 7.08
C ASP A 211 -6.57 24.33 6.52
N ILE A 212 -7.13 23.70 5.50
CA ILE A 212 -8.44 24.03 4.92
C ILE A 212 -9.54 23.77 5.95
N LEU A 213 -9.50 22.65 6.65
CA LEU A 213 -10.46 22.33 7.71
C LEU A 213 -10.40 23.36 8.84
N ILE A 214 -9.20 23.74 9.28
CA ILE A 214 -9.01 24.75 10.34
C ILE A 214 -9.56 26.13 9.89
N LYS A 215 -9.29 26.53 8.64
CA LYS A 215 -9.85 27.77 8.09
C LYS A 215 -11.39 27.72 8.01
N ALA A 216 -11.95 26.58 7.61
CA ALA A 216 -13.39 26.36 7.55
C ALA A 216 -14.05 26.38 8.94
N ALA A 217 -13.32 26.07 10.00
CA ALA A 217 -13.84 26.07 11.38
C ALA A 217 -14.45 27.42 11.78
N LYS A 218 -13.90 28.55 11.30
CA LYS A 218 -14.47 29.90 11.53
C LYS A 218 -15.88 30.02 10.96
N THR A 219 -16.12 29.49 9.77
CA THR A 219 -17.44 29.51 9.11
C THR A 219 -18.39 28.51 9.78
N ILE A 220 -17.89 27.34 10.16
CA ILE A 220 -18.67 26.30 10.85
C ILE A 220 -19.18 26.81 12.20
N LYS A 221 -18.34 27.53 12.98
CA LYS A 221 -18.71 28.11 14.28
C LYS A 221 -19.93 29.01 14.20
N ASN A 222 -20.16 29.68 13.07
CA ASN A 222 -21.30 30.55 12.87
C ASN A 222 -22.57 29.80 12.44
N LYS A 223 -22.49 28.51 12.12
CA LYS A 223 -23.60 27.72 11.58
C LYS A 223 -23.97 26.52 12.45
N ILE A 224 -23.04 26.05 13.26
CA ILE A 224 -23.18 24.87 14.09
C ILE A 224 -22.72 25.18 15.50
N ASP A 225 -23.66 25.16 16.43
CA ASP A 225 -23.36 25.22 17.83
C ASP A 225 -22.81 23.90 18.34
N ASN A 226 -21.97 23.97 19.37
CA ASN A 226 -21.44 22.80 20.08
C ASN A 226 -20.80 21.74 19.17
N PHE A 227 -19.72 22.10 18.49
CA PHE A 227 -18.92 21.14 17.71
C PHE A 227 -17.47 21.08 18.20
N LYS A 228 -16.82 19.97 17.92
CA LYS A 228 -15.40 19.72 18.21
C LYS A 228 -14.73 19.14 16.98
N ILE A 229 -13.54 19.64 16.64
CA ILE A 229 -12.67 19.04 15.61
C ILE A 229 -11.68 18.13 16.31
N LEU A 230 -11.67 16.86 15.92
CA LEU A 230 -10.68 15.88 16.35
C LEU A 230 -9.66 15.71 15.24
N VAL A 231 -8.38 15.95 15.56
CA VAL A 231 -7.26 15.69 14.66
C VAL A 231 -6.52 14.48 15.21
N VAL A 232 -6.62 13.36 14.52
CA VAL A 232 -6.05 12.09 14.94
C VAL A 232 -5.09 11.60 13.88
N GLY A 233 -3.81 11.63 14.20
CA GLY A 233 -2.75 11.21 13.27
C GLY A 233 -1.38 11.69 13.68
N GLU A 234 -0.38 11.16 13.02
CA GLU A 234 1.01 11.55 13.21
C GLU A 234 1.37 12.68 12.24
N CYS A 235 2.00 13.74 12.79
CA CYS A 235 2.53 14.86 12.01
C CYS A 235 3.94 14.51 11.54
N TYR A 236 4.26 14.86 10.28
CA TYR A 236 5.58 14.69 9.67
C TYR A 236 6.17 16.03 9.31
#